data_944b1fcf228827266caed34f279f3fc2
#
_entry.id   944b1fcf228827266caed34f279f3fc2
#
_cell.length_a   1.000
_cell.length_b   1.000
_cell.length_c   1.000
_cell.angle_alpha   90.00
_cell.angle_beta   90.00
_cell.angle_gamma   90.00
#
_symmetry.space_group_name_H-M   'P 1'
#
loop_
_entity.id
_entity.type
_entity.pdbx_description
1 polymer ?
#
loop_
_entity_poly.entity_id
_entity_poly.type
_entity_poly.pdbx_seq_one_letter_code
_entity_poly.pdbx_strand_id
1 'polypeptide(L)'
;KAKWEVLNKFGMGHMTNIGVRGVDLYCMDEGKWYFAGSGTPRGKETEALLVKDMPIREREFMLYLPLYDGTVKVEIGIDSLATISAPQVNEPVRERPVVFYGTSILQGGCANRPGMAHTNILSRWLKRECINLGFSGNARLDYEIASVIASVKDASVIVLDFLPNVTIDQLKERFLPFYKIIREACPTTPILLVENPPFPNGRFNA
;
A
#
# COMPACT_ATOMS: atom_id res chain seq x y z
N LYS A 1 7.64 15.01 -14.21
CA LYS A 1 7.17 15.61 -12.95
C LYS A 1 5.79 15.13 -12.57
N ALA A 2 5.41 15.31 -11.30
CA ALA A 2 4.05 15.08 -10.84
C ALA A 2 3.52 16.30 -10.11
N LYS A 3 2.20 16.55 -10.27
CA LYS A 3 1.45 17.47 -9.43
C LYS A 3 0.34 16.68 -8.76
N TRP A 4 0.19 16.82 -7.44
CA TRP A 4 -0.85 16.10 -6.70
C TRP A 4 -1.45 16.97 -5.61
N GLU A 5 -2.71 16.67 -5.29
CA GLU A 5 -3.47 17.26 -4.22
C GLU A 5 -3.85 16.20 -3.20
N VAL A 6 -3.61 16.49 -1.91
CA VAL A 6 -4.01 15.65 -0.79
C VAL A 6 -5.26 16.19 -0.10
N LEU A 7 -6.01 15.30 0.54
CA LEU A 7 -7.29 15.63 1.15
C LEU A 7 -7.15 16.59 2.36
N ASN A 8 -6.20 16.31 3.27
CA ASN A 8 -6.16 16.94 4.60
C ASN A 8 -4.93 17.82 4.87
N LYS A 9 -3.77 17.55 4.29
CA LYS A 9 -2.50 18.21 4.61
C LYS A 9 -2.05 18.01 6.07
N PHE A 10 -2.24 16.82 6.62
CA PHE A 10 -1.73 16.51 7.96
C PHE A 10 -0.31 15.95 7.94
N GLY A 11 0.36 15.96 9.08
CA GLY A 11 1.65 15.33 9.33
C GLY A 11 1.59 14.42 10.53
N MET A 12 2.54 13.49 10.61
CA MET A 12 2.68 12.55 11.72
C MET A 12 4.09 12.66 12.29
N GLY A 13 4.21 12.83 13.62
CA GLY A 13 5.51 13.07 14.27
C GLY A 13 6.51 11.90 14.18
N HIS A 14 6.03 10.70 13.88
CA HIS A 14 6.81 9.47 13.77
C HIS A 14 6.98 8.99 12.32
N MET A 15 6.51 9.75 11.35
CA MET A 15 6.56 9.41 9.93
C MET A 15 7.09 10.58 9.10
N THR A 16 7.83 10.28 8.03
CA THR A 16 8.24 11.34 7.09
C THR A 16 7.04 11.93 6.35
N ASN A 17 7.12 13.22 6.02
CA ASN A 17 6.08 13.85 5.20
C ASN A 17 5.93 13.18 3.83
N ILE A 18 7.02 12.63 3.27
CA ILE A 18 6.96 11.89 1.99
C ILE A 18 6.17 10.61 2.17
N GLY A 19 6.37 9.85 3.25
CA GLY A 19 5.59 8.65 3.54
C GLY A 19 4.10 8.96 3.73
N VAL A 20 3.78 10.03 4.48
CA VAL A 20 2.38 10.39 4.78
C VAL A 20 1.63 10.86 3.53
N ARG A 21 2.22 11.79 2.74
CA ARG A 21 1.51 12.53 1.69
C ARG A 21 2.33 12.84 0.43
N GLY A 22 3.52 12.23 0.30
CA GLY A 22 4.37 12.33 -0.89
C GLY A 22 4.08 11.25 -1.91
N VAL A 23 4.82 11.28 -2.99
CA VAL A 23 4.74 10.30 -4.08
C VAL A 23 6.11 9.72 -4.39
N ASP A 24 6.15 8.47 -4.87
CA ASP A 24 7.37 7.79 -5.32
C ASP A 24 7.23 7.32 -6.76
N LEU A 25 8.27 7.61 -7.56
CA LEU A 25 8.38 7.13 -8.93
C LEU A 25 9.38 5.98 -9.02
N TYR A 26 8.96 4.91 -9.66
CA TYR A 26 9.81 3.80 -10.08
C TYR A 26 9.83 3.69 -11.59
N CYS A 27 10.94 3.26 -12.14
CA CYS A 27 11.15 3.02 -13.56
C CYS A 27 11.57 1.57 -13.78
N MET A 28 11.00 0.92 -14.79
CA MET A 28 11.41 -0.41 -15.22
C MET A 28 12.69 -0.33 -16.01
N ASP A 29 13.67 -1.15 -15.66
CA ASP A 29 14.88 -1.36 -16.43
C ASP A 29 15.30 -2.83 -16.33
N GLU A 30 15.61 -3.46 -17.44
CA GLU A 30 15.97 -4.89 -17.51
C GLU A 30 15.03 -5.82 -16.74
N GLY A 31 13.71 -5.56 -16.81
CA GLY A 31 12.67 -6.37 -16.15
C GLY A 31 12.59 -6.22 -14.63
N LYS A 32 13.18 -5.15 -14.06
CA LYS A 32 13.13 -4.84 -12.63
C LYS A 32 12.72 -3.38 -12.41
N TRP A 33 12.02 -3.15 -11.32
CA TRP A 33 11.61 -1.83 -10.88
C TRP A 33 12.69 -1.16 -10.04
N TYR A 34 13.22 -0.04 -10.50
CA TYR A 34 14.19 0.78 -9.80
C TYR A 34 13.58 2.09 -9.33
N PHE A 35 13.95 2.54 -8.14
CA PHE A 35 13.58 3.85 -7.65
C PHE A 35 14.15 4.95 -8.55
N ALA A 36 13.31 5.84 -9.05
CA ALA A 36 13.71 6.93 -9.95
C ALA A 36 13.63 8.31 -9.27
N GLY A 37 12.75 8.50 -8.29
CA GLY A 37 12.65 9.76 -7.58
C GLY A 37 11.42 9.83 -6.70
N SER A 38 11.39 10.81 -5.80
CA SER A 38 10.24 11.06 -4.93
C SER A 38 9.83 12.52 -4.90
N GLY A 39 8.55 12.77 -4.66
CA GLY A 39 7.99 14.10 -4.49
C GLY A 39 7.79 14.43 -3.01
N THR A 40 8.54 15.44 -2.51
CA THR A 40 8.36 15.94 -1.15
C THR A 40 7.18 16.90 -1.11
N PRO A 41 6.14 16.63 -0.30
CA PRO A 41 4.97 17.48 -0.22
C PRO A 41 5.31 18.82 0.47
N ARG A 42 4.85 19.93 -0.13
CA ARG A 42 5.05 21.28 0.40
C ARG A 42 3.77 21.88 0.99
N GLY A 43 2.64 21.46 0.49
CA GLY A 43 1.33 21.97 0.86
C GLY A 43 0.24 20.92 0.71
N LYS A 44 -0.99 21.39 0.56
CA LYS A 44 -2.11 20.54 0.14
C LYS A 44 -1.96 20.18 -1.33
N GLU A 45 -1.62 21.16 -2.16
CA GLU A 45 -1.16 20.94 -3.52
C GLU A 45 0.37 20.99 -3.58
N THR A 46 0.95 20.11 -4.36
CA THR A 46 2.40 20.04 -4.57
C THR A 46 2.70 19.70 -6.01
N GLU A 47 3.64 20.39 -6.61
CA GLU A 47 4.28 20.01 -7.87
C GLU A 47 5.76 19.75 -7.60
N ALA A 48 6.27 18.62 -8.10
CA ALA A 48 7.66 18.22 -7.96
C ALA A 48 8.22 17.62 -9.25
N LEU A 49 9.45 17.97 -9.56
CA LEU A 49 10.25 17.27 -10.56
C LEU A 49 10.75 15.98 -9.92
N LEU A 50 10.28 14.83 -10.41
CA LEU A 50 10.65 13.53 -9.85
C LEU A 50 11.96 13.00 -10.43
N VAL A 51 12.17 13.21 -11.73
CA VAL A 51 13.37 12.75 -12.46
C VAL A 51 13.63 13.69 -13.62
N LYS A 52 14.91 13.84 -14.00
CA LYS A 52 15.38 14.62 -15.13
C LYS A 52 16.58 13.93 -15.81
N ASP A 53 16.95 14.44 -16.95
CA ASP A 53 18.17 14.06 -17.68
C ASP A 53 18.22 12.54 -17.99
N MET A 54 17.06 11.90 -18.19
CA MET A 54 17.00 10.51 -18.62
C MET A 54 17.30 10.39 -20.13
N PRO A 55 18.07 9.38 -20.56
CA PRO A 55 18.24 9.09 -21.99
C PRO A 55 16.90 8.89 -22.68
N ILE A 56 16.77 9.41 -23.92
CA ILE A 56 15.52 9.31 -24.69
C ILE A 56 15.31 7.86 -25.12
N ARG A 57 14.34 7.21 -24.51
CA ARG A 57 13.84 5.88 -24.88
C ARG A 57 12.48 5.64 -24.24
N GLU A 58 11.69 4.71 -24.75
CA GLU A 58 10.47 4.25 -24.13
C GLU A 58 10.78 3.57 -22.78
N ARG A 59 9.94 3.81 -21.77
CA ARG A 59 10.08 3.28 -20.41
C ARG A 59 8.74 3.07 -19.76
N GLU A 60 8.68 2.07 -18.91
CA GLU A 60 7.57 1.85 -18.01
C GLU A 60 7.81 2.57 -16.68
N PHE A 61 6.77 3.23 -16.18
CA PHE A 61 6.82 3.93 -14.90
C PHE A 61 5.69 3.47 -13.99
N MET A 62 5.99 3.42 -12.69
CA MET A 62 5.03 3.16 -11.62
C MET A 62 5.10 4.30 -10.62
N LEU A 63 3.98 4.96 -10.37
CA LEU A 63 3.86 6.03 -9.38
C LEU A 63 3.08 5.52 -8.17
N TYR A 64 3.74 5.47 -7.02
CA TYR A 64 3.10 5.21 -5.74
C TYR A 64 2.57 6.50 -5.13
N LEU A 65 1.32 6.45 -4.67
CA LEU A 65 0.60 7.56 -4.05
C LEU A 65 0.80 7.58 -2.53
N PRO A 66 0.40 8.68 -1.84
CA PRO A 66 0.49 8.81 -0.39
C PRO A 66 -0.06 7.62 0.37
N LEU A 67 0.60 7.25 1.49
CA LEU A 67 0.17 6.09 2.30
C LEU A 67 -0.93 6.44 3.30
N TYR A 68 -1.02 7.69 3.74
CA TYR A 68 -1.91 8.07 4.83
C TYR A 68 -2.89 9.18 4.48
N ASP A 69 -2.44 10.21 3.75
CA ASP A 69 -3.36 11.27 3.33
C ASP A 69 -4.03 10.90 2.01
N GLY A 70 -5.33 11.07 1.93
CA GLY A 70 -6.09 10.78 0.72
C GLY A 70 -5.60 11.62 -0.46
N THR A 71 -5.54 11.03 -1.63
CA THR A 71 -5.17 11.72 -2.87
C THR A 71 -6.44 12.15 -3.61
N VAL A 72 -6.60 13.45 -3.81
CA VAL A 72 -7.77 14.04 -4.50
C VAL A 72 -7.53 14.11 -6.00
N LYS A 73 -6.31 14.50 -6.40
CA LYS A 73 -5.94 14.71 -7.80
C LYS A 73 -4.48 14.35 -8.03
N VAL A 74 -4.19 13.79 -9.21
CA VAL A 74 -2.83 13.55 -9.70
C VAL A 74 -2.75 13.97 -11.16
N GLU A 75 -1.71 14.72 -11.49
CA GLU A 75 -1.37 15.14 -12.86
C GLU A 75 0.08 14.74 -13.14
N ILE A 76 0.32 14.15 -14.28
CA ILE A 76 1.66 13.74 -14.73
C ILE A 76 2.14 14.71 -15.80
N GLY A 77 3.30 15.35 -15.56
CA GLY A 77 3.96 16.21 -16.53
C GLY A 77 5.11 15.45 -17.20
N ILE A 78 5.08 15.40 -18.52
CA ILE A 78 6.12 14.85 -19.38
C ILE A 78 6.78 15.95 -20.20
N ASP A 79 7.87 15.63 -20.90
CA ASP A 79 8.45 16.52 -21.89
C ASP A 79 7.45 16.76 -23.03
N SER A 80 7.44 17.98 -23.62
CA SER A 80 6.49 18.36 -24.68
C SER A 80 6.65 17.55 -25.96
N LEU A 81 7.79 16.92 -26.17
CA LEU A 81 8.07 16.05 -27.32
C LEU A 81 7.84 14.57 -27.01
N ALA A 82 7.52 14.23 -25.74
CA ALA A 82 7.26 12.87 -25.34
C ALA A 82 5.77 12.52 -25.45
N THR A 83 5.49 11.24 -25.57
CA THR A 83 4.13 10.68 -25.53
C THR A 83 3.98 9.79 -24.30
N ILE A 84 2.73 9.62 -23.85
CA ILE A 84 2.37 8.67 -22.79
C ILE A 84 1.35 7.68 -23.35
N SER A 85 1.52 6.41 -23.05
CA SER A 85 0.65 5.32 -23.48
C SER A 85 0.28 4.43 -22.31
N ALA A 86 -0.64 3.49 -22.54
CA ALA A 86 -0.91 2.43 -21.59
C ALA A 86 0.34 1.55 -21.37
N PRO A 87 0.54 0.98 -20.17
CA PRO A 87 1.65 0.08 -19.89
C PRO A 87 1.72 -1.08 -20.88
N GLN A 88 2.93 -1.41 -21.32
CA GLN A 88 3.20 -2.58 -22.16
C GLN A 88 3.54 -3.82 -21.32
N VAL A 89 3.95 -3.62 -20.05
CA VAL A 89 4.22 -4.71 -19.12
C VAL A 89 2.98 -5.01 -18.28
N ASN A 90 2.66 -6.30 -18.13
CA ASN A 90 1.63 -6.75 -17.20
C ASN A 90 2.22 -6.98 -15.80
N GLU A 91 2.74 -5.89 -15.21
CA GLU A 91 3.28 -5.91 -13.85
C GLU A 91 2.87 -4.65 -13.07
N PRO A 92 2.38 -4.80 -11.83
CA PRO A 92 2.09 -6.09 -11.17
C PRO A 92 0.89 -6.80 -11.82
N VAL A 93 0.97 -8.13 -11.90
CA VAL A 93 -0.14 -8.96 -12.38
C VAL A 93 -1.33 -8.77 -11.45
N ARG A 94 -2.47 -8.37 -12.00
CA ARG A 94 -3.69 -8.04 -11.24
C ARG A 94 -4.54 -9.25 -10.91
N GLU A 95 -4.49 -10.27 -11.76
CA GLU A 95 -5.17 -11.54 -11.52
C GLU A 95 -4.54 -12.26 -10.34
N ARG A 96 -5.35 -12.84 -9.49
CA ARG A 96 -4.95 -13.56 -8.29
C ARG A 96 -4.10 -12.69 -7.35
N PRO A 97 -4.60 -11.52 -6.93
CA PRO A 97 -3.86 -10.62 -6.05
C PRO A 97 -3.58 -11.25 -4.68
N VAL A 98 -2.61 -10.70 -3.96
CA VAL A 98 -2.48 -10.93 -2.52
C VAL A 98 -3.29 -9.86 -1.80
N VAL A 99 -4.25 -10.28 -0.98
CA VAL A 99 -5.11 -9.35 -0.22
C VAL A 99 -4.60 -9.28 1.21
N PHE A 100 -4.31 -8.08 1.67
CA PHE A 100 -3.85 -7.81 3.03
C PHE A 100 -4.91 -7.02 3.80
N TYR A 101 -5.23 -7.46 5.01
CA TYR A 101 -6.05 -6.72 5.96
C TYR A 101 -5.31 -6.54 7.27
N GLY A 102 -5.23 -5.31 7.77
CA GLY A 102 -4.50 -5.06 9.00
C GLY A 102 -4.46 -3.60 9.46
N THR A 103 -3.51 -3.32 10.33
CA THR A 103 -3.39 -2.11 11.11
C THR A 103 -2.61 -1.00 10.41
N SER A 104 -2.16 0.02 11.16
CA SER A 104 -1.24 1.06 10.69
C SER A 104 0.10 0.51 10.19
N ILE A 105 0.56 -0.61 10.73
CA ILE A 105 1.78 -1.28 10.29
C ILE A 105 1.59 -1.74 8.84
N LEU A 106 0.47 -2.39 8.57
CA LEU A 106 0.13 -2.83 7.22
C LEU A 106 -0.11 -1.65 6.26
N GLN A 107 -0.79 -0.60 6.70
CA GLN A 107 -1.02 0.60 5.89
C GLN A 107 0.28 1.22 5.36
N GLY A 108 1.40 0.94 6.02
CA GLY A 108 2.73 1.42 5.69
C GLY A 108 3.29 2.38 6.75
N GLY A 109 2.86 2.23 8.00
CA GLY A 109 3.34 3.03 9.13
C GLY A 109 4.87 3.04 9.21
N CYS A 110 5.44 4.23 9.35
CA CYS A 110 6.87 4.52 9.42
C CYS A 110 7.69 4.21 8.15
N ALA A 111 7.05 3.82 7.04
CA ALA A 111 7.73 3.82 5.75
C ALA A 111 8.16 5.26 5.40
N ASN A 112 9.43 5.43 5.03
CA ASN A 112 9.98 6.76 4.75
C ASN A 112 9.43 7.40 3.47
N ARG A 113 8.85 6.61 2.57
CA ARG A 113 8.20 7.02 1.33
C ARG A 113 7.25 5.93 0.82
N PRO A 114 6.27 6.23 -0.05
CA PRO A 114 5.21 5.30 -0.43
C PRO A 114 5.69 3.95 -0.96
N GLY A 115 6.65 3.94 -1.87
CA GLY A 115 7.17 2.70 -2.45
C GLY A 115 7.90 1.79 -1.47
N MET A 116 8.14 2.24 -0.22
CA MET A 116 8.78 1.46 0.84
C MET A 116 7.79 0.85 1.83
N ALA A 117 6.49 1.05 1.67
CA ALA A 117 5.53 0.21 2.36
C ALA A 117 5.77 -1.27 1.99
N HIS A 118 5.75 -2.16 2.97
CA HIS A 118 6.14 -3.56 2.74
C HIS A 118 5.26 -4.25 1.69
N THR A 119 3.98 -3.92 1.61
CA THR A 119 3.08 -4.43 0.56
C THR A 119 3.51 -3.98 -0.84
N ASN A 120 4.00 -2.75 -0.98
CA ASN A 120 4.53 -2.25 -2.24
C ASN A 120 5.87 -2.89 -2.62
N ILE A 121 6.72 -3.21 -1.63
CA ILE A 121 7.95 -3.99 -1.83
C ILE A 121 7.59 -5.41 -2.29
N LEU A 122 6.67 -6.06 -1.58
CA LEU A 122 6.22 -7.41 -1.93
C LEU A 122 5.60 -7.46 -3.32
N SER A 123 4.79 -6.46 -3.68
CA SER A 123 4.19 -6.37 -5.02
C SER A 123 5.25 -6.38 -6.12
N ARG A 124 6.32 -5.60 -5.96
CA ARG A 124 7.44 -5.59 -6.92
C ARG A 124 8.23 -6.89 -6.95
N TRP A 125 8.46 -7.52 -5.79
CA TRP A 125 9.21 -8.80 -5.71
C TRP A 125 8.42 -9.97 -6.28
N LEU A 126 7.13 -10.03 -5.97
CA LEU A 126 6.24 -11.08 -6.45
C LEU A 126 5.71 -10.83 -7.85
N LYS A 127 5.96 -9.62 -8.40
CA LYS A 127 5.38 -9.13 -9.66
C LYS A 127 3.85 -9.26 -9.69
N ARG A 128 3.21 -9.08 -8.54
CA ARG A 128 1.78 -9.34 -8.32
C ARG A 128 1.15 -8.21 -7.53
N GLU A 129 -0.09 -7.88 -7.86
CA GLU A 129 -0.84 -6.88 -7.11
C GLU A 129 -1.00 -7.30 -5.64
N CYS A 130 -0.71 -6.35 -4.75
CA CYS A 130 -0.94 -6.45 -3.33
C CYS A 130 -2.02 -5.44 -2.95
N ILE A 131 -3.24 -5.90 -2.72
CA ILE A 131 -4.35 -5.06 -2.26
C ILE A 131 -4.14 -4.81 -0.77
N ASN A 132 -3.85 -3.57 -0.43
CA ASN A 132 -3.56 -3.16 0.95
C ASN A 132 -4.80 -2.55 1.60
N LEU A 133 -5.43 -3.30 2.50
CA LEU A 133 -6.52 -2.87 3.37
C LEU A 133 -6.01 -2.65 4.80
N GLY A 134 -4.97 -1.84 4.95
CA GLY A 134 -4.43 -1.39 6.23
C GLY A 134 -5.16 -0.15 6.74
N PHE A 135 -5.60 -0.19 7.99
CA PHE A 135 -6.41 0.85 8.62
C PHE A 135 -5.80 1.30 9.95
N SER A 136 -5.12 2.43 9.97
CA SER A 136 -4.48 2.98 11.17
C SER A 136 -5.47 3.20 12.31
N GLY A 137 -5.17 2.62 13.49
CA GLY A 137 -6.03 2.69 14.67
C GLY A 137 -7.33 1.87 14.57
N ASN A 138 -7.53 1.17 13.45
CA ASN A 138 -8.71 0.37 13.14
C ASN A 138 -8.31 -1.07 12.79
N ALA A 139 -9.01 -1.75 11.86
CA ALA A 139 -8.86 -3.18 11.59
C ALA A 139 -9.26 -4.03 12.82
N ARG A 140 -10.49 -3.83 13.27
CA ARG A 140 -11.04 -4.46 14.48
C ARG A 140 -12.01 -5.60 14.18
N LEU A 141 -11.72 -6.33 13.07
CA LEU A 141 -12.54 -7.43 12.60
C LEU A 141 -13.98 -7.00 12.23
N ASP A 142 -14.08 -5.87 11.52
CA ASP A 142 -15.35 -5.33 11.06
C ASP A 142 -15.89 -6.18 9.91
N TYR A 143 -17.13 -6.66 10.03
CA TYR A 143 -17.71 -7.64 9.10
C TYR A 143 -17.93 -7.08 7.70
N GLU A 144 -18.10 -5.77 7.59
CA GLU A 144 -18.18 -5.06 6.31
C GLU A 144 -16.87 -5.22 5.53
N ILE A 145 -15.72 -5.13 6.23
CA ILE A 145 -14.42 -5.33 5.61
C ILE A 145 -14.19 -6.81 5.27
N ALA A 146 -14.68 -7.75 6.10
CA ALA A 146 -14.69 -9.17 5.72
C ALA A 146 -15.42 -9.39 4.39
N SER A 147 -16.54 -8.70 4.17
CA SER A 147 -17.31 -8.76 2.92
C SER A 147 -16.56 -8.16 1.74
N VAL A 148 -15.81 -7.06 1.95
CA VAL A 148 -14.92 -6.48 0.93
C VAL A 148 -13.81 -7.47 0.55
N ILE A 149 -13.13 -8.08 1.53
CA ILE A 149 -12.11 -9.12 1.30
C ILE A 149 -12.73 -10.29 0.53
N ALA A 150 -13.89 -10.75 0.96
CA ALA A 150 -14.65 -11.85 0.38
C ALA A 150 -15.11 -11.59 -1.07
N SER A 151 -15.15 -10.33 -1.52
CA SER A 151 -15.47 -9.98 -2.90
C SER A 151 -14.34 -10.28 -3.89
N VAL A 152 -13.09 -10.38 -3.42
CA VAL A 152 -11.93 -10.74 -4.24
C VAL A 152 -11.85 -12.27 -4.36
N LYS A 153 -12.66 -12.84 -5.24
CA LYS A 153 -12.85 -14.29 -5.37
C LYS A 153 -11.61 -15.06 -5.83
N ASP A 154 -10.77 -14.43 -6.60
CA ASP A 154 -9.56 -15.01 -7.18
C ASP A 154 -8.29 -14.73 -6.38
N ALA A 155 -8.39 -14.19 -5.16
CA ALA A 155 -7.22 -13.91 -4.32
C ALA A 155 -6.29 -15.13 -4.22
N SER A 156 -4.98 -14.92 -4.45
CA SER A 156 -3.98 -15.98 -4.32
C SER A 156 -3.70 -16.34 -2.86
N VAL A 157 -3.70 -15.33 -1.99
CA VAL A 157 -3.51 -15.43 -0.53
C VAL A 157 -4.25 -14.28 0.13
N ILE A 158 -4.86 -14.53 1.28
CA ILE A 158 -5.41 -13.51 2.16
C ILE A 158 -4.56 -13.45 3.42
N VAL A 159 -4.03 -12.28 3.76
CA VAL A 159 -3.17 -12.05 4.92
C VAL A 159 -3.93 -11.19 5.93
N LEU A 160 -4.06 -11.70 7.15
CA LEU A 160 -4.80 -11.03 8.24
C LEU A 160 -3.80 -10.61 9.35
N ASP A 161 -3.50 -9.32 9.42
CA ASP A 161 -2.51 -8.67 10.32
C ASP A 161 -3.20 -7.61 11.20
N PHE A 162 -4.15 -8.04 12.00
CA PHE A 162 -5.03 -7.16 12.79
C PHE A 162 -4.71 -7.15 14.30
N LEU A 163 -3.95 -8.10 14.81
CA LEU A 163 -3.77 -8.33 16.26
C LEU A 163 -3.35 -7.09 17.05
N PRO A 164 -2.48 -6.17 16.54
CA PRO A 164 -2.10 -4.99 17.31
C PRO A 164 -3.25 -4.04 17.71
N ASN A 165 -4.39 -4.11 17.02
CA ASN A 165 -5.53 -3.20 17.26
C ASN A 165 -6.76 -3.88 17.89
N VAL A 166 -6.68 -5.18 18.16
CA VAL A 166 -7.82 -5.97 18.66
C VAL A 166 -7.59 -6.34 20.13
N THR A 167 -8.59 -6.11 20.98
CA THR A 167 -8.58 -6.63 22.36
C THR A 167 -8.87 -8.12 22.37
N ILE A 168 -8.53 -8.79 23.49
CA ILE A 168 -8.84 -10.22 23.68
C ILE A 168 -10.33 -10.51 23.55
N ASP A 169 -11.18 -9.62 24.08
CA ASP A 169 -12.63 -9.79 24.03
C ASP A 169 -13.15 -9.62 22.60
N GLN A 170 -12.67 -8.62 21.88
CA GLN A 170 -12.99 -8.45 20.45
C GLN A 170 -12.51 -9.65 19.61
N LEU A 171 -11.33 -10.19 19.91
CA LEU A 171 -10.82 -11.37 19.23
C LEU A 171 -11.74 -12.58 19.44
N LYS A 172 -12.13 -12.85 20.70
CA LYS A 172 -13.03 -13.97 21.03
C LYS A 172 -14.41 -13.83 20.38
N GLU A 173 -14.94 -12.61 20.36
CA GLU A 173 -16.27 -12.32 19.84
C GLU A 173 -16.30 -12.33 18.30
N ARG A 174 -15.32 -11.67 17.64
CA ARG A 174 -15.44 -11.28 16.25
C ARG A 174 -14.63 -12.14 15.26
N PHE A 175 -13.55 -12.79 15.72
CA PHE A 175 -12.65 -13.48 14.80
C PHE A 175 -13.35 -14.60 14.02
N LEU A 176 -14.07 -15.48 14.70
CA LEU A 176 -14.71 -16.62 14.04
C LEU A 176 -15.79 -16.21 13.04
N PRO A 177 -16.72 -15.29 13.35
CA PRO A 177 -17.66 -14.76 12.36
C PRO A 177 -16.96 -14.07 11.18
N PHE A 178 -15.97 -13.21 11.44
CA PHE A 178 -15.17 -12.53 10.41
C PHE A 178 -14.50 -13.56 9.46
N TYR A 179 -13.85 -14.56 10.03
CA TYR A 179 -13.19 -15.62 9.28
C TYR A 179 -14.18 -16.42 8.43
N LYS A 180 -15.36 -16.75 8.97
CA LYS A 180 -16.39 -17.51 8.25
C LYS A 180 -16.88 -16.76 7.01
N ILE A 181 -17.14 -15.46 7.08
CA ILE A 181 -17.54 -14.64 5.93
C ILE A 181 -16.53 -14.79 4.78
N ILE A 182 -15.24 -14.69 5.10
CA ILE A 182 -14.17 -14.83 4.11
C ILE A 182 -14.08 -16.26 3.59
N ARG A 183 -14.07 -17.26 4.49
CA ARG A 183 -13.89 -18.67 4.14
C ARG A 183 -15.02 -19.23 3.29
N GLU A 184 -16.25 -18.85 3.56
CA GLU A 184 -17.42 -19.25 2.78
C GLU A 184 -17.36 -18.71 1.35
N ALA A 185 -16.87 -17.48 1.19
CA ALA A 185 -16.72 -16.85 -0.12
C ALA A 185 -15.47 -17.32 -0.89
N CYS A 186 -14.41 -17.67 -0.18
CA CYS A 186 -13.10 -18.06 -0.72
C CYS A 186 -12.67 -19.41 -0.10
N PRO A 187 -13.34 -20.52 -0.45
CA PRO A 187 -13.22 -21.80 0.28
C PRO A 187 -11.82 -22.41 0.21
N THR A 188 -11.08 -22.19 -0.87
CA THR A 188 -9.75 -22.80 -1.12
C THR A 188 -8.60 -21.81 -1.00
N THR A 189 -8.88 -20.51 -0.92
CA THR A 189 -7.82 -19.50 -0.82
C THR A 189 -7.04 -19.65 0.50
N PRO A 190 -5.70 -19.75 0.48
CA PRO A 190 -4.91 -19.75 1.69
C PRO A 190 -5.15 -18.47 2.50
N ILE A 191 -5.31 -18.61 3.83
CA ILE A 191 -5.43 -17.49 4.77
C ILE A 191 -4.24 -17.58 5.72
N LEU A 192 -3.41 -16.54 5.73
CA LEU A 192 -2.26 -16.37 6.61
C LEU A 192 -2.65 -15.45 7.76
N LEU A 193 -2.51 -15.91 8.99
CA LEU A 193 -2.64 -15.09 10.21
C LEU A 193 -1.24 -14.61 10.62
N VAL A 194 -1.11 -13.31 10.86
CA VAL A 194 0.14 -12.70 11.29
C VAL A 194 0.07 -12.41 12.79
N GLU A 195 1.07 -12.87 13.52
CA GLU A 195 1.21 -12.62 14.96
C GLU A 195 1.68 -11.19 15.25
N ASN A 196 1.47 -10.74 16.48
CA ASN A 196 2.01 -9.45 16.92
C ASN A 196 3.54 -9.43 16.84
N PRO A 197 4.13 -8.36 16.29
CA PRO A 197 5.57 -8.19 16.39
C PRO A 197 5.96 -8.01 17.86
N PRO A 198 7.15 -8.49 18.29
CA PRO A 198 7.64 -8.22 19.61
C PRO A 198 7.88 -6.71 19.79
N PHE A 199 7.23 -6.12 20.79
CA PHE A 199 7.47 -4.71 21.12
C PHE A 199 8.73 -4.56 21.98
N PRO A 200 9.61 -3.57 21.70
CA PRO A 200 10.86 -3.39 22.44
C PRO A 200 10.67 -3.22 23.96
N ASN A 201 9.56 -2.59 24.37
CA ASN A 201 9.21 -2.40 25.77
C ASN A 201 8.63 -3.66 26.46
N GLY A 202 8.30 -4.71 25.71
CA GLY A 202 7.84 -5.97 26.27
C GLY A 202 8.84 -6.64 27.23
N ARG A 203 10.12 -6.27 27.14
CA ARG A 203 11.16 -6.66 28.10
C ARG A 203 11.00 -6.04 29.50
N PHE A 204 10.32 -4.92 29.57
CA PHE A 204 10.24 -4.10 30.81
C PHE A 204 8.83 -4.11 31.40
N ASN A 205 7.86 -4.70 30.70
CA ASN A 205 6.49 -4.88 31.14
C ASN A 205 6.32 -6.36 31.50
N ALA A 206 6.54 -6.67 32.78
CA ALA A 206 6.23 -7.98 33.34
C ALA A 206 4.78 -8.03 33.81
#